data_fe79fff24c49575384a36a1cbce2c7c6
#
_entry.id   fe79fff24c49575384a36a1cbce2c7c6
#
_cell.length_a   1.000
_cell.length_b   1.000
_cell.length_c   1.000
_cell.angle_alpha   90.00
_cell.angle_beta   90.00
_cell.angle_gamma   90.00
#
_symmetry.space_group_name_H-M   'P 1'
#
loop_
_entity.id
_entity.type
_entity.pdbx_description
1 polymer ?
#
loop_
_entity_poly.entity_id
_entity_poly.type
_entity_poly.pdbx_seq_one_letter_code
_entity_poly.pdbx_strand_id
1 'polypeptide(L)'
;SGKLNIDEGKSYQQRNLSMQALLNYDRTFGIHTVSGMLMANRDELTISGHNLPYFNVGMGGRFTYAYDQRYIGEFTFGYNGSENYPSGRRFGFFPAGSIGWIATNEGFLKDNKVLTFLKLRASYGLTGNFDIGGTRYMFDQYYDWGGYYPFGDANSNVETYFEGTLANPSVTWEKERQLNVGFDATLFRKLDISFDFFNRDRRDILATPYRTIPDFVGFKKPEMNVGKVNNKGFELTARYADRINDFNYYVQGGVWYAHNEVKYNAEMLQQYSYMYRTGHRVDQPFGLQAIGFFKDQKDIDDSP
;
A
#
# COMPACT_ATOMS: atom_id res chain seq x y z
N SER A 1 40.16 -9.28 -44.83
CA SER A 1 39.90 -8.06 -44.05
C SER A 1 38.61 -8.33 -43.22
N GLY A 2 38.79 -8.78 -41.98
CA GLY A 2 37.67 -8.92 -41.07
C GLY A 2 37.16 -7.54 -40.67
N LYS A 3 35.94 -7.22 -41.06
CA LYS A 3 35.22 -6.08 -40.46
C LYS A 3 34.93 -6.44 -39.01
N LEU A 4 35.42 -5.62 -38.08
CA LEU A 4 34.95 -5.67 -36.68
C LEU A 4 33.46 -5.35 -36.72
N ASN A 5 32.63 -6.32 -36.45
CA ASN A 5 31.22 -6.09 -36.12
C ASN A 5 31.18 -5.47 -34.71
N ILE A 6 31.05 -4.18 -34.64
CA ILE A 6 30.72 -3.50 -33.39
C ILE A 6 29.23 -3.77 -33.21
N ASP A 7 28.91 -4.80 -32.44
CA ASP A 7 27.56 -4.91 -31.86
C ASP A 7 27.32 -3.62 -31.07
N GLU A 8 26.37 -2.83 -31.50
CA GLU A 8 25.85 -1.69 -30.71
C GLU A 8 25.23 -2.27 -29.43
N GLY A 9 26.10 -2.56 -28.48
CA GLY A 9 25.64 -2.99 -27.14
C GLY A 9 24.75 -1.92 -26.57
N LYS A 10 23.50 -2.26 -26.31
CA LYS A 10 22.57 -1.35 -25.60
C LYS A 10 23.19 -1.02 -24.26
N SER A 11 23.78 0.15 -24.11
CA SER A 11 24.28 0.61 -22.82
C SER A 11 23.10 0.92 -21.92
N TYR A 12 22.95 0.17 -20.84
CA TYR A 12 21.99 0.50 -19.80
C TYR A 12 22.58 1.60 -18.91
N GLN A 13 21.90 2.74 -18.87
CA GLN A 13 22.26 3.85 -18.00
C GLN A 13 21.08 4.22 -17.13
N GLN A 14 21.32 4.34 -15.83
CA GLN A 14 20.33 4.79 -14.85
C GLN A 14 20.94 5.94 -14.05
N ARG A 15 20.20 7.03 -13.92
CA ARG A 15 20.53 8.17 -13.07
C ARG A 15 19.40 8.42 -12.10
N ASN A 16 19.72 8.44 -10.83
CA ASN A 16 18.80 8.84 -9.75
C ASN A 16 19.29 10.13 -9.11
N LEU A 17 18.43 11.14 -9.05
CA LEU A 17 18.68 12.41 -8.37
C LEU A 17 17.64 12.57 -7.27
N SER A 18 18.09 12.51 -6.00
CA SER A 18 17.25 12.74 -4.84
C SER A 18 17.70 14.00 -4.12
N MET A 19 16.77 14.89 -3.86
CA MET A 19 16.95 16.12 -3.08
C MET A 19 16.00 16.11 -1.91
N GLN A 20 16.50 16.46 -0.72
CA GLN A 20 15.70 16.54 0.50
C GLN A 20 16.08 17.77 1.30
N ALA A 21 15.09 18.48 1.81
CA ALA A 21 15.23 19.55 2.77
C ALA A 21 14.44 19.19 4.04
N LEU A 22 15.05 19.40 5.21
CA LEU A 22 14.48 19.07 6.50
C LEU A 22 14.64 20.25 7.46
N LEU A 23 13.54 20.61 8.13
CA LEU A 23 13.51 21.61 9.19
C LEU A 23 12.93 20.97 10.45
N ASN A 24 13.69 21.01 11.55
CA ASN A 24 13.28 20.50 12.85
C ASN A 24 13.22 21.64 13.87
N TYR A 25 12.25 21.56 14.77
CA TYR A 25 12.11 22.43 15.92
C TYR A 25 11.71 21.60 17.14
N ASP A 26 12.47 21.70 18.22
CA ASP A 26 12.20 21.02 19.47
C ASP A 26 12.41 21.99 20.65
N ARG A 27 11.40 22.09 21.53
CA ARG A 27 11.48 22.97 22.71
C ARG A 27 10.58 22.49 23.84
N THR A 28 11.09 22.62 25.05
CA THR A 28 10.36 22.40 26.30
C THR A 28 10.13 23.71 27.04
N PHE A 29 8.89 23.98 27.42
CA PHE A 29 8.43 25.14 28.17
C PHE A 29 7.80 24.68 29.49
N GLY A 30 8.59 24.49 30.53
CA GLY A 30 8.10 23.94 31.79
C GLY A 30 7.56 22.49 31.57
N ILE A 31 6.24 22.32 31.73
CA ILE A 31 5.55 21.03 31.55
C ILE A 31 5.09 20.79 30.11
N HIS A 32 5.32 21.70 29.18
CA HIS A 32 4.92 21.62 27.78
C HIS A 32 6.11 21.31 26.89
N THR A 33 6.06 20.25 26.14
CA THR A 33 7.06 19.91 25.13
C THR A 33 6.41 19.97 23.74
N VAL A 34 7.04 20.72 22.84
CA VAL A 34 6.61 20.89 21.46
C VAL A 34 7.72 20.42 20.55
N SER A 35 7.42 19.56 19.59
CA SER A 35 8.32 19.26 18.50
C SER A 35 7.63 19.38 17.16
N GLY A 36 8.38 19.82 16.15
CA GLY A 36 7.90 19.98 14.80
C GLY A 36 8.96 19.59 13.78
N MET A 37 8.56 18.93 12.72
CA MET A 37 9.39 18.60 11.58
C MET A 37 8.64 18.95 10.31
N LEU A 38 9.31 19.63 9.39
CA LEU A 38 8.85 19.83 8.02
C LEU A 38 9.90 19.25 7.08
N MET A 39 9.44 18.55 6.07
CA MET A 39 10.28 17.91 5.07
C MET A 39 9.74 18.21 3.67
N ALA A 40 10.65 18.47 2.75
CA ALA A 40 10.35 18.50 1.31
C ALA A 40 11.32 17.58 0.58
N ASN A 41 10.83 16.81 -0.37
CA ASN A 41 11.64 15.92 -1.19
C ASN A 41 11.29 16.04 -2.67
N ARG A 42 12.28 15.75 -3.50
CA ARG A 42 12.15 15.60 -4.95
C ARG A 42 13.05 14.45 -5.39
N ASP A 43 12.44 13.49 -6.06
CA ASP A 43 13.13 12.33 -6.62
C ASP A 43 12.91 12.29 -8.14
N GLU A 44 13.98 12.07 -8.88
CA GLU A 44 13.98 11.96 -10.35
C GLU A 44 14.82 10.74 -10.74
N LEU A 45 14.19 9.77 -11.40
CA LEU A 45 14.84 8.58 -11.91
C LEU A 45 14.77 8.58 -13.44
N THR A 46 15.92 8.68 -14.10
CA THR A 46 16.07 8.58 -15.55
C THR A 46 16.66 7.21 -15.91
N ILE A 47 16.00 6.48 -16.81
CA ILE A 47 16.43 5.16 -17.29
C ILE A 47 16.59 5.24 -18.81
N SER A 48 17.71 4.74 -19.34
CA SER A 48 17.94 4.68 -20.79
C SER A 48 16.87 3.80 -21.47
N GLY A 49 16.35 4.26 -22.61
CA GLY A 49 15.26 3.60 -23.32
C GLY A 49 13.86 4.02 -22.87
N HIS A 50 13.72 4.83 -21.80
CA HIS A 50 12.48 5.46 -21.40
C HIS A 50 12.46 6.93 -21.83
N ASN A 51 11.43 7.36 -22.54
CA ASN A 51 11.34 8.72 -23.08
C ASN A 51 11.17 9.79 -21.99
N LEU A 52 10.58 9.41 -20.84
CA LEU A 52 10.29 10.34 -19.74
C LEU A 52 10.85 9.80 -18.43
N PRO A 53 11.50 10.64 -17.61
CA PRO A 53 11.95 10.25 -16.28
C PRO A 53 10.77 9.93 -15.35
N TYR A 54 11.03 9.16 -14.31
CA TYR A 54 10.11 9.01 -13.18
C TYR A 54 10.33 10.17 -12.24
N PHE A 55 9.26 10.85 -11.87
CA PHE A 55 9.33 12.06 -11.09
C PHE A 55 8.36 12.04 -9.90
N ASN A 56 8.91 12.26 -8.72
CA ASN A 56 8.16 12.34 -7.47
C ASN A 56 8.54 13.62 -6.72
N VAL A 57 7.55 14.29 -6.20
CA VAL A 57 7.74 15.46 -5.33
C VAL A 57 6.81 15.36 -4.14
N GLY A 58 7.34 15.68 -2.96
CA GLY A 58 6.56 15.59 -1.75
C GLY A 58 6.93 16.66 -0.71
N MET A 59 5.96 16.96 0.13
CA MET A 59 6.13 17.74 1.34
C MET A 59 5.41 17.01 2.46
N GLY A 60 6.03 16.94 3.64
CA GLY A 60 5.43 16.35 4.82
C GLY A 60 5.72 17.14 6.07
N GLY A 61 4.90 16.94 7.08
CA GLY A 61 5.12 17.54 8.38
C GLY A 61 4.66 16.62 9.51
N ARG A 62 5.31 16.79 10.66
CA ARG A 62 4.96 16.16 11.93
C ARG A 62 4.99 17.20 13.01
N PHE A 63 3.95 17.28 13.80
CA PHE A 63 3.84 18.17 14.97
C PHE A 63 3.43 17.33 16.15
N THR A 64 4.23 17.36 17.21
CA THR A 64 3.98 16.63 18.44
C THR A 64 3.90 17.60 19.60
N TYR A 65 2.91 17.44 20.44
CA TYR A 65 2.74 18.17 21.68
C TYR A 65 2.59 17.19 22.83
N ALA A 66 3.40 17.37 23.86
CA ALA A 66 3.30 16.61 25.10
C ALA A 66 3.08 17.53 26.29
N TYR A 67 2.06 17.20 27.09
CA TYR A 67 1.72 17.90 28.33
C TYR A 67 2.12 17.06 29.52
N ASP A 68 3.02 17.59 30.35
CA ASP A 68 3.51 17.01 31.59
C ASP A 68 3.97 15.54 31.44
N GLN A 69 4.48 15.18 30.26
CA GLN A 69 4.84 13.81 29.90
C GLN A 69 3.72 12.77 30.13
N ARG A 70 2.46 13.22 30.21
CA ARG A 70 1.27 12.40 30.43
C ARG A 70 0.41 12.26 29.17
N TYR A 71 0.08 13.39 28.58
CA TYR A 71 -0.77 13.46 27.38
C TYR A 71 0.05 13.86 26.20
N ILE A 72 -0.02 13.07 25.14
CA ILE A 72 0.74 13.28 23.91
C ILE A 72 -0.28 13.36 22.77
N GLY A 73 -0.19 14.43 21.98
CA GLY A 73 -0.92 14.59 20.73
C GLY A 73 0.05 14.73 19.58
N GLU A 74 -0.19 14.04 18.48
CA GLU A 74 0.60 14.16 17.26
C GLU A 74 -0.29 14.36 16.05
N PHE A 75 0.10 15.26 15.18
CA PHE A 75 -0.48 15.45 13.87
C PHE A 75 0.60 15.32 12.81
N THR A 76 0.34 14.49 11.79
CA THR A 76 1.22 14.32 10.65
C THR A 76 0.45 14.56 9.36
N PHE A 77 1.13 15.02 8.34
CA PHE A 77 0.58 15.08 7.00
C PHE A 77 1.65 14.81 5.95
N GLY A 78 1.21 14.23 4.83
CA GLY A 78 1.95 14.13 3.59
C GLY A 78 1.19 14.80 2.47
N TYR A 79 1.86 15.57 1.62
CA TYR A 79 1.34 16.15 0.41
C TYR A 79 2.29 15.76 -0.73
N ASN A 80 1.91 14.73 -1.50
CA ASN A 80 2.78 14.10 -2.47
C ASN A 80 2.18 14.22 -3.88
N GLY A 81 3.06 14.40 -4.87
CA GLY A 81 2.71 14.49 -6.27
C GLY A 81 3.39 13.42 -7.11
N SER A 82 2.66 12.86 -8.08
CA SER A 82 3.15 11.88 -9.04
C SER A 82 2.68 12.25 -10.45
N GLU A 83 3.57 12.11 -11.42
CA GLU A 83 3.26 12.30 -12.84
C GLU A 83 2.32 11.22 -13.41
N ASN A 84 2.14 10.10 -12.70
CA ASN A 84 1.25 9.02 -13.11
C ASN A 84 -0.24 9.41 -13.13
N TYR A 85 -0.56 10.63 -12.66
CA TYR A 85 -1.94 11.12 -12.59
C TYR A 85 -2.15 12.36 -13.45
N PRO A 86 -3.36 12.57 -14.01
CA PRO A 86 -3.68 13.72 -14.85
C PRO A 86 -3.62 15.03 -14.07
N SER A 87 -3.54 16.13 -14.78
CA SER A 87 -3.61 17.48 -14.20
C SER A 87 -4.85 17.60 -13.31
N GLY A 88 -4.69 18.19 -12.12
CA GLY A 88 -5.73 18.30 -11.09
C GLY A 88 -5.87 17.11 -10.16
N ARG A 89 -5.21 15.97 -10.43
CA ARG A 89 -5.20 14.77 -9.57
C ARG A 89 -3.79 14.30 -9.19
N ARG A 90 -2.77 15.02 -9.63
CA ARG A 90 -1.35 14.68 -9.38
C ARG A 90 -1.00 14.67 -7.91
N PHE A 91 -1.58 15.56 -7.12
CA PHE A 91 -1.27 15.72 -5.71
C PHE A 91 -2.32 15.07 -4.82
N GLY A 92 -1.83 14.30 -3.84
CA GLY A 92 -2.64 13.72 -2.78
C GLY A 92 -2.26 14.30 -1.42
N PHE A 93 -3.28 14.58 -0.57
CA PHE A 93 -3.09 15.02 0.80
C PHE A 93 -3.48 13.91 1.76
N PHE A 94 -2.57 13.54 2.65
CA PHE A 94 -2.67 12.38 3.53
C PHE A 94 -2.41 12.77 4.98
N PRO A 95 -3.43 13.22 5.71
CA PRO A 95 -3.30 13.57 7.12
C PRO A 95 -3.45 12.35 8.03
N ALA A 96 -2.78 12.41 9.19
CA ALA A 96 -2.96 11.46 10.28
C ALA A 96 -2.84 12.19 11.64
N GLY A 97 -3.58 11.66 12.62
CA GLY A 97 -3.50 12.13 14.00
C GLY A 97 -3.34 10.97 14.97
N SER A 98 -2.62 11.20 16.05
CA SER A 98 -2.49 10.23 17.12
C SER A 98 -2.56 10.89 18.49
N ILE A 99 -3.01 10.11 19.47
CA ILE A 99 -3.04 10.47 20.87
C ILE A 99 -2.38 9.38 21.71
N GLY A 100 -1.69 9.78 22.75
CA GLY A 100 -1.07 8.90 23.72
C GLY A 100 -1.32 9.40 25.14
N TRP A 101 -1.59 8.47 26.04
CA TRP A 101 -1.71 8.75 27.47
C TRP A 101 -0.81 7.84 28.28
N ILE A 102 0.14 8.41 29.00
CA ILE A 102 1.02 7.69 29.92
C ILE A 102 0.35 7.68 31.30
N ALA A 103 -0.50 6.66 31.52
CA ALA A 103 -1.34 6.56 32.70
C ALA A 103 -0.53 6.41 33.99
N THR A 104 0.66 5.83 33.93
CA THR A 104 1.54 5.68 35.11
C THR A 104 2.17 6.98 35.58
N ASN A 105 2.09 8.05 34.80
CA ASN A 105 2.51 9.38 35.25
C ASN A 105 1.40 10.12 36.03
N GLU A 106 0.18 9.54 36.12
CA GLU A 106 -0.90 10.09 36.92
C GLU A 106 -0.71 9.77 38.42
N GLY A 107 -1.19 10.68 39.27
CA GLY A 107 -1.01 10.56 40.72
C GLY A 107 -1.58 9.27 41.33
N PHE A 108 -2.62 8.67 40.72
CA PHE A 108 -3.25 7.43 41.22
C PHE A 108 -2.49 6.15 40.82
N LEU A 109 -1.60 6.20 39.81
CA LEU A 109 -0.77 5.07 39.39
C LEU A 109 0.73 5.33 39.66
N LYS A 110 1.10 6.53 40.06
CA LYS A 110 2.47 6.88 40.36
C LYS A 110 3.01 5.98 41.48
N ASP A 111 4.22 5.48 41.28
CA ASP A 111 4.92 4.58 42.22
C ASP A 111 4.28 3.18 42.40
N ASN A 112 3.40 2.76 41.49
CA ASN A 112 2.86 1.41 41.47
C ASN A 112 3.97 0.38 41.22
N LYS A 113 4.11 -0.60 42.14
CA LYS A 113 5.19 -1.61 42.08
C LYS A 113 4.90 -2.74 41.09
N VAL A 114 3.64 -2.95 40.74
CA VAL A 114 3.21 -3.99 39.80
C VAL A 114 3.18 -3.43 38.38
N LEU A 115 2.36 -2.42 38.14
CA LEU A 115 2.27 -1.75 36.83
C LEU A 115 3.19 -0.54 36.83
N THR A 116 4.42 -0.74 36.35
CA THR A 116 5.48 0.28 36.42
C THR A 116 5.48 1.24 35.22
N PHE A 117 4.87 0.82 34.13
CA PHE A 117 4.63 1.65 32.94
C PHE A 117 3.32 1.23 32.28
N LEU A 118 2.49 2.22 31.89
CA LEU A 118 1.31 2.02 31.04
C LEU A 118 1.13 3.23 30.15
N LYS A 119 1.20 2.99 28.84
CA LYS A 119 0.87 3.97 27.81
C LYS A 119 -0.26 3.43 26.96
N LEU A 120 -1.36 4.14 26.87
CA LEU A 120 -2.43 3.91 25.91
C LEU A 120 -2.21 4.78 24.70
N ARG A 121 -2.50 4.25 23.51
CA ARG A 121 -2.31 4.97 22.25
C ARG A 121 -3.42 4.67 21.24
N ALA A 122 -3.80 5.68 20.49
CA ALA A 122 -4.70 5.54 19.37
C ALA A 122 -4.25 6.45 18.23
N SER A 123 -4.36 5.98 17.01
CA SER A 123 -4.07 6.76 15.82
C SER A 123 -5.10 6.49 14.72
N TYR A 124 -5.38 7.53 13.95
CA TYR A 124 -6.20 7.44 12.76
C TYR A 124 -5.59 8.31 11.65
N GLY A 125 -5.49 7.74 10.45
CA GLY A 125 -4.86 8.46 9.35
C GLY A 125 -5.27 7.94 7.97
N LEU A 126 -4.92 8.76 6.98
CA LEU A 126 -5.04 8.45 5.57
C LEU A 126 -3.64 8.29 4.97
N THR A 127 -3.42 7.24 4.20
CA THR A 127 -2.22 7.06 3.38
C THR A 127 -2.61 6.92 1.91
N GLY A 128 -1.70 7.28 1.00
CA GLY A 128 -1.87 7.15 -0.43
C GLY A 128 -0.79 6.28 -1.03
N ASN A 129 -1.15 5.50 -2.04
CA ASN A 129 -0.23 4.73 -2.86
C ASN A 129 -0.27 5.24 -4.31
N PHE A 130 0.90 5.53 -4.89
CA PHE A 130 1.05 5.94 -6.28
C PHE A 130 1.70 4.86 -7.15
N ASP A 131 2.16 3.76 -6.55
CA ASP A 131 2.63 2.60 -7.30
C ASP A 131 1.42 1.80 -7.81
N ILE A 132 1.09 2.04 -9.07
CA ILE A 132 -0.07 1.51 -9.76
C ILE A 132 0.29 0.35 -10.70
N GLY A 133 1.29 -0.46 -10.32
CA GLY A 133 1.60 -1.71 -11.03
C GLY A 133 2.37 -1.54 -12.35
N GLY A 134 3.09 -0.43 -12.52
CA GLY A 134 4.05 -0.26 -13.62
C GLY A 134 3.50 0.36 -14.91
N THR A 135 2.18 0.51 -15.08
CA THR A 135 1.61 1.24 -16.22
C THR A 135 1.63 2.73 -15.94
N ARG A 136 2.42 3.48 -16.71
CA ARG A 136 2.53 4.94 -16.59
C ARG A 136 1.48 5.62 -17.46
N TYR A 137 1.07 6.82 -17.05
CA TYR A 137 0.19 7.70 -17.85
C TYR A 137 -1.08 7.01 -18.35
N MET A 138 -1.75 6.22 -17.50
CA MET A 138 -3.01 5.54 -17.83
C MET A 138 -4.11 6.49 -18.30
N PHE A 139 -3.94 7.79 -18.08
CA PHE A 139 -4.88 8.82 -18.51
C PHE A 139 -4.73 9.24 -19.97
N ASP A 140 -3.63 8.82 -20.64
CA ASP A 140 -3.37 9.08 -22.05
C ASP A 140 -3.72 7.86 -22.90
N GLN A 141 -4.24 8.08 -24.10
CA GLN A 141 -4.55 7.02 -25.05
C GLN A 141 -3.29 6.59 -25.80
N TYR A 142 -2.98 5.30 -25.71
CA TYR A 142 -1.89 4.67 -26.46
C TYR A 142 -2.41 3.93 -27.68
N TYR A 143 -1.61 3.93 -28.75
CA TYR A 143 -1.86 3.17 -29.95
C TYR A 143 -0.74 2.15 -30.12
N ASP A 144 -1.13 0.88 -30.26
CA ASP A 144 -0.21 -0.23 -30.48
C ASP A 144 0.04 -0.41 -31.98
N TRP A 145 1.25 -0.80 -32.34
CA TRP A 145 1.58 -1.10 -33.72
C TRP A 145 0.84 -2.34 -34.20
N GLY A 146 0.10 -2.22 -35.33
CA GLY A 146 -0.77 -3.25 -35.91
C GLY A 146 -0.14 -4.05 -37.05
N GLY A 147 1.15 -3.82 -37.34
CA GLY A 147 1.83 -4.44 -38.47
C GLY A 147 1.62 -3.66 -39.77
N TYR A 148 1.81 -4.37 -40.88
CA TYR A 148 1.63 -3.83 -42.21
C TYR A 148 0.34 -4.35 -42.84
N TYR A 149 -0.39 -3.49 -43.50
CA TYR A 149 -1.55 -3.84 -44.28
C TYR A 149 -1.33 -3.45 -45.76
N PRO A 150 -1.55 -4.37 -46.72
CA PRO A 150 -1.40 -4.06 -48.15
C PRO A 150 -2.56 -3.20 -48.64
N PHE A 151 -2.26 -2.04 -49.22
CA PHE A 151 -3.24 -1.13 -49.80
C PHE A 151 -3.05 -0.97 -51.33
N GLY A 152 -4.17 -0.79 -52.01
CA GLY A 152 -4.24 -0.51 -53.43
C GLY A 152 -3.85 -1.70 -54.35
N ASP A 153 -3.95 -1.49 -55.67
CA ASP A 153 -3.65 -2.50 -56.68
C ASP A 153 -2.17 -2.93 -56.66
N ALA A 154 -1.28 -2.10 -56.16
CA ALA A 154 0.15 -2.39 -56.06
C ALA A 154 0.54 -3.15 -54.78
N ASN A 155 -0.42 -3.53 -53.93
CA ASN A 155 -0.20 -4.19 -52.64
C ASN A 155 0.89 -3.46 -51.76
N SER A 156 0.88 -2.14 -51.77
CA SER A 156 1.86 -1.35 -51.01
C SER A 156 1.61 -1.56 -49.50
N ASN A 157 2.63 -2.04 -48.79
CA ASN A 157 2.55 -2.23 -47.33
C ASN A 157 2.54 -0.87 -46.61
N VAL A 158 1.48 -0.62 -45.89
CA VAL A 158 1.33 0.59 -45.05
C VAL A 158 1.31 0.16 -43.56
N GLU A 159 2.06 0.88 -42.77
CA GLU A 159 2.04 0.67 -41.29
C GLU A 159 0.66 0.98 -40.74
N THR A 160 0.18 0.10 -39.86
CA THR A 160 -1.11 0.26 -39.22
C THR A 160 -0.94 0.35 -37.71
N TYR A 161 -1.85 1.07 -37.09
CA TYR A 161 -1.93 1.23 -35.63
C TYR A 161 -3.37 0.96 -35.22
N PHE A 162 -3.52 0.35 -34.04
CA PHE A 162 -4.84 0.14 -33.42
C PHE A 162 -4.83 0.69 -31.98
N GLU A 163 -6.01 0.95 -31.46
CA GLU A 163 -6.17 1.40 -30.08
C GLU A 163 -5.70 0.33 -29.11
N GLY A 164 -4.76 0.69 -28.25
CA GLY A 164 -4.31 -0.13 -27.15
C GLY A 164 -5.34 -0.18 -26.01
N THR A 165 -4.87 -0.26 -24.76
CA THR A 165 -5.74 -0.10 -23.60
C THR A 165 -6.35 1.30 -23.59
N LEU A 166 -7.67 1.39 -23.41
CA LEU A 166 -8.35 2.67 -23.35
C LEU A 166 -7.82 3.53 -22.20
N ALA A 167 -7.74 4.83 -22.47
CA ALA A 167 -7.35 5.81 -21.47
C ALA A 167 -8.33 5.84 -20.29
N ASN A 168 -7.77 6.01 -19.08
CA ASN A 168 -8.56 6.32 -17.89
C ASN A 168 -8.25 7.75 -17.40
N PRO A 169 -8.92 8.79 -17.92
CA PRO A 169 -8.69 10.18 -17.52
C PRO A 169 -9.08 10.46 -16.06
N SER A 170 -9.75 9.49 -15.41
CA SER A 170 -10.18 9.60 -14.02
C SER A 170 -9.27 8.93 -13.02
N VAL A 171 -8.15 8.37 -13.47
CA VAL A 171 -7.18 7.68 -12.58
C VAL A 171 -6.72 8.59 -11.44
N THR A 172 -6.65 8.03 -10.23
CA THR A 172 -6.27 8.74 -9.00
C THR A 172 -5.54 7.81 -8.04
N TRP A 173 -5.05 8.38 -6.95
CA TRP A 173 -4.37 7.68 -5.87
C TRP A 173 -5.24 6.57 -5.27
N GLU A 174 -4.65 5.41 -5.04
CA GLU A 174 -5.19 4.45 -4.08
C GLU A 174 -5.05 5.01 -2.67
N LYS A 175 -6.07 4.84 -1.84
CA LYS A 175 -6.13 5.41 -0.49
C LYS A 175 -6.39 4.34 0.55
N GLU A 176 -5.71 4.42 1.68
CA GLU A 176 -5.94 3.54 2.81
C GLU A 176 -6.22 4.36 4.07
N ARG A 177 -7.35 4.10 4.72
CA ARG A 177 -7.68 4.60 6.06
C ARG A 177 -7.17 3.58 7.06
N GLN A 178 -6.39 4.05 8.02
CA GLN A 178 -5.81 3.20 9.05
C GLN A 178 -6.28 3.67 10.42
N LEU A 179 -6.85 2.76 11.20
CA LEU A 179 -7.10 2.89 12.63
C LEU A 179 -6.17 1.94 13.36
N ASN A 180 -5.44 2.44 14.34
CA ASN A 180 -4.67 1.63 15.27
C ASN A 180 -4.99 2.06 16.70
N VAL A 181 -5.23 1.09 17.58
CA VAL A 181 -5.44 1.30 19.01
C VAL A 181 -4.62 0.26 19.76
N GLY A 182 -3.82 0.71 20.72
CA GLY A 182 -2.94 -0.19 21.43
C GLY A 182 -2.52 0.31 22.81
N PHE A 183 -1.75 -0.52 23.48
CA PHE A 183 -1.12 -0.14 24.73
C PHE A 183 0.28 -0.76 24.85
N ASP A 184 1.12 -0.08 25.61
CA ASP A 184 2.42 -0.57 26.06
C ASP A 184 2.40 -0.61 27.59
N ALA A 185 2.72 -1.75 28.18
CA ALA A 185 2.73 -1.95 29.63
C ALA A 185 4.00 -2.64 30.08
N THR A 186 4.57 -2.20 31.22
CA THR A 186 5.67 -2.89 31.90
C THR A 186 5.21 -3.31 33.28
N LEU A 187 5.26 -4.60 33.56
CA LEU A 187 4.91 -5.20 34.85
C LEU A 187 6.17 -5.59 35.60
N PHE A 188 6.21 -5.27 36.91
CA PHE A 188 7.31 -5.61 37.83
C PHE A 188 8.69 -5.14 37.37
N ARG A 189 8.77 -4.17 36.45
CA ARG A 189 10.00 -3.74 35.75
C ARG A 189 10.73 -4.85 34.97
N LYS A 190 10.05 -5.96 34.66
CA LYS A 190 10.64 -7.16 34.06
C LYS A 190 9.86 -7.67 32.85
N LEU A 191 8.54 -7.48 32.84
CA LEU A 191 7.67 -7.98 31.77
C LEU A 191 7.11 -6.80 30.99
N ASP A 192 7.60 -6.64 29.76
CA ASP A 192 7.07 -5.68 28.79
C ASP A 192 6.04 -6.36 27.91
N ILE A 193 4.89 -5.73 27.74
CA ILE A 193 3.78 -6.18 26.91
C ILE A 193 3.40 -5.04 25.98
N SER A 194 3.34 -5.31 24.68
CA SER A 194 2.82 -4.38 23.66
C SER A 194 1.68 -5.06 22.93
N PHE A 195 0.55 -4.38 22.84
CA PHE A 195 -0.63 -4.84 22.11
C PHE A 195 -1.11 -3.77 21.14
N ASP A 196 -1.44 -4.19 19.92
CA ASP A 196 -2.02 -3.37 18.89
C ASP A 196 -3.20 -4.07 18.23
N PHE A 197 -4.29 -3.35 18.09
CA PHE A 197 -5.38 -3.67 17.19
C PHE A 197 -5.35 -2.71 16.02
N PHE A 198 -5.46 -3.21 14.79
CA PHE A 198 -5.51 -2.39 13.60
C PHE A 198 -6.72 -2.72 12.71
N ASN A 199 -7.20 -1.70 12.00
CA ASN A 199 -8.17 -1.84 10.93
C ASN A 199 -7.76 -0.92 9.76
N ARG A 200 -7.53 -1.51 8.59
CA ARG A 200 -7.10 -0.84 7.37
C ARG A 200 -8.16 -1.02 6.30
N ASP A 201 -8.68 0.09 5.79
CA ASP A 201 -9.71 0.11 4.75
C ASP A 201 -9.12 0.77 3.50
N ARG A 202 -8.67 -0.06 2.57
CA ARG A 202 -8.08 0.36 1.29
C ARG A 202 -9.18 0.52 0.25
N ARG A 203 -9.17 1.67 -0.42
CA ARG A 203 -10.15 2.07 -1.43
C ARG A 203 -9.46 2.62 -2.66
N ASP A 204 -10.26 2.80 -3.71
CA ASP A 204 -9.79 3.32 -4.98
C ASP A 204 -8.65 2.46 -5.59
N ILE A 205 -8.62 1.14 -5.28
CA ILE A 205 -7.66 0.18 -5.83
C ILE A 205 -7.96 0.01 -7.32
N LEU A 206 -6.92 0.03 -8.14
CA LEU A 206 -7.05 -0.23 -9.57
C LEU A 206 -7.51 -1.66 -9.81
N ALA A 207 -8.56 -1.80 -10.58
CA ALA A 207 -9.12 -3.08 -10.99
C ALA A 207 -9.82 -2.95 -12.35
N THR A 208 -9.82 -4.04 -13.12
CA THR A 208 -10.51 -4.08 -14.40
C THR A 208 -12.03 -4.13 -14.19
N PRO A 209 -12.81 -3.20 -14.75
CA PRO A 209 -14.25 -3.06 -14.48
C PRO A 209 -15.09 -4.06 -15.30
N TYR A 210 -14.92 -5.36 -15.09
CA TYR A 210 -15.63 -6.42 -15.84
C TYR A 210 -17.16 -6.33 -15.71
N ARG A 211 -17.67 -5.83 -14.61
CA ARG A 211 -19.10 -5.67 -14.39
C ARG A 211 -19.73 -4.58 -15.25
N THR A 212 -18.95 -3.52 -15.55
CA THR A 212 -19.44 -2.32 -16.22
C THR A 212 -19.18 -2.36 -17.72
N ILE A 213 -18.05 -2.95 -18.13
CA ILE A 213 -17.63 -3.01 -19.53
C ILE A 213 -17.60 -4.48 -19.95
N PRO A 214 -18.50 -4.93 -20.81
CA PRO A 214 -18.54 -6.31 -21.33
C PRO A 214 -17.32 -6.64 -22.20
N ASP A 215 -16.99 -7.94 -22.34
CA ASP A 215 -15.82 -8.38 -23.12
C ASP A 215 -15.98 -8.22 -24.63
N PHE A 216 -17.22 -8.20 -25.13
CA PHE A 216 -17.52 -8.10 -26.56
C PHE A 216 -17.29 -6.72 -27.19
N VAL A 217 -16.90 -5.72 -26.39
CA VAL A 217 -16.69 -4.34 -26.91
C VAL A 217 -15.47 -4.19 -27.83
N GLY A 218 -14.59 -5.21 -27.89
CA GLY A 218 -13.49 -5.28 -28.87
C GLY A 218 -12.23 -4.49 -28.56
N PHE A 219 -12.17 -3.79 -27.41
CA PHE A 219 -10.98 -3.07 -26.94
C PHE A 219 -10.48 -3.58 -25.60
N LYS A 220 -9.21 -3.31 -25.29
CA LYS A 220 -8.63 -3.59 -23.97
C LYS A 220 -9.20 -2.64 -22.93
N LYS A 221 -9.84 -3.20 -21.88
CA LYS A 221 -10.45 -2.42 -20.81
C LYS A 221 -9.40 -1.67 -19.99
N PRO A 222 -9.64 -0.39 -19.65
CA PRO A 222 -8.79 0.33 -18.73
C PRO A 222 -8.97 -0.20 -17.30
N GLU A 223 -7.94 -0.15 -16.50
CA GLU A 223 -8.08 -0.28 -15.05
C GLU A 223 -8.68 1.00 -14.46
N MET A 224 -9.57 0.84 -13.50
CA MET A 224 -10.29 1.93 -12.84
C MET A 224 -10.14 1.83 -11.32
N ASN A 225 -10.16 2.97 -10.64
CA ASN A 225 -10.06 3.05 -9.18
C ASN A 225 -11.40 2.64 -8.50
N VAL A 226 -11.74 1.36 -8.53
CA VAL A 226 -13.02 0.81 -8.04
C VAL A 226 -12.86 -0.20 -6.92
N GLY A 227 -11.70 -0.86 -6.80
CA GLY A 227 -11.46 -1.93 -5.84
C GLY A 227 -11.47 -1.45 -4.39
N LYS A 228 -11.92 -2.33 -3.49
CA LYS A 228 -11.96 -2.08 -2.04
C LYS A 228 -11.54 -3.35 -1.30
N VAL A 229 -10.62 -3.21 -0.34
CA VAL A 229 -10.13 -4.29 0.53
C VAL A 229 -10.10 -3.79 1.96
N ASN A 230 -10.56 -4.60 2.88
CA ASN A 230 -10.40 -4.37 4.32
C ASN A 230 -9.41 -5.37 4.90
N ASN A 231 -8.55 -4.92 5.80
CA ASN A 231 -7.63 -5.76 6.56
C ASN A 231 -7.66 -5.35 8.03
N LYS A 232 -7.97 -6.29 8.91
CA LYS A 232 -8.04 -6.06 10.37
C LYS A 232 -7.32 -7.19 11.11
N GLY A 233 -6.77 -6.85 12.25
CA GLY A 233 -6.04 -7.82 13.04
C GLY A 233 -5.53 -7.26 14.34
N PHE A 234 -4.72 -8.07 15.01
CA PHE A 234 -4.03 -7.67 16.24
C PHE A 234 -2.60 -8.22 16.25
N GLU A 235 -1.77 -7.55 17.03
CA GLU A 235 -0.39 -7.93 17.33
C GLU A 235 -0.18 -7.86 18.84
N LEU A 236 0.41 -8.91 19.43
CA LEU A 236 0.77 -8.99 20.83
C LEU A 236 2.21 -9.43 20.94
N THR A 237 3.03 -8.65 21.64
CA THR A 237 4.41 -9.01 21.97
C THR A 237 4.59 -8.96 23.47
N ALA A 238 5.25 -9.96 24.03
CA ALA A 238 5.63 -10.01 25.42
C ALA A 238 7.13 -10.34 25.56
N ARG A 239 7.84 -9.56 26.37
CA ARG A 239 9.25 -9.75 26.68
C ARG A 239 9.45 -9.75 28.18
N TYR A 240 9.97 -10.85 28.72
CA TYR A 240 10.41 -10.93 30.10
C TYR A 240 11.94 -10.83 30.15
N ALA A 241 12.46 -9.91 30.93
CA ALA A 241 13.89 -9.72 31.14
C ALA A 241 14.21 -9.67 32.63
N ASP A 242 15.23 -10.40 33.04
CA ASP A 242 15.68 -10.43 34.45
C ASP A 242 17.19 -10.65 34.55
N ARG A 243 17.73 -10.51 35.77
CA ARG A 243 19.13 -10.69 36.09
C ARG A 243 19.27 -11.56 37.34
N ILE A 244 20.13 -12.55 37.25
CA ILE A 244 20.54 -13.40 38.39
C ILE A 244 22.03 -13.19 38.57
N ASN A 245 22.44 -12.47 39.62
CA ASN A 245 23.81 -12.01 39.82
C ASN A 245 24.35 -11.26 38.59
N ASP A 246 25.36 -11.80 37.92
CA ASP A 246 25.97 -11.21 36.72
C ASP A 246 25.36 -11.74 35.41
N PHE A 247 24.44 -12.70 35.47
CA PHE A 247 23.80 -13.31 34.33
C PHE A 247 22.50 -12.56 33.99
N ASN A 248 22.49 -11.88 32.83
CA ASN A 248 21.29 -11.23 32.28
C ASN A 248 20.63 -12.17 31.27
N TYR A 249 19.33 -12.34 31.35
CA TYR A 249 18.58 -13.15 30.41
C TYR A 249 17.25 -12.49 30.03
N TYR A 250 16.75 -12.83 28.87
CA TYR A 250 15.42 -12.45 28.44
C TYR A 250 14.78 -13.57 27.61
N VAL A 251 13.43 -13.58 27.64
CA VAL A 251 12.58 -14.41 26.78
C VAL A 251 11.57 -13.49 26.14
N GLN A 252 11.40 -13.60 24.83
CA GLN A 252 10.46 -12.80 24.06
C GLN A 252 9.64 -13.70 23.14
N GLY A 253 8.34 -13.43 23.07
CA GLY A 253 7.41 -14.09 22.15
C GLY A 253 6.42 -13.09 21.58
N GLY A 254 5.85 -13.42 20.43
CA GLY A 254 4.80 -12.60 19.80
C GLY A 254 3.78 -13.47 19.08
N VAL A 255 2.54 -12.99 19.06
CA VAL A 255 1.43 -13.57 18.30
C VAL A 255 0.79 -12.45 17.50
N TRP A 256 0.54 -12.71 16.22
CA TRP A 256 -0.20 -11.80 15.37
C TRP A 256 -1.29 -12.55 14.60
N TYR A 257 -2.36 -11.86 14.33
CA TYR A 257 -3.43 -12.35 13.49
C TYR A 257 -3.91 -11.23 12.58
N ALA A 258 -4.05 -11.54 11.30
CA ALA A 258 -4.59 -10.62 10.32
C ALA A 258 -5.60 -11.33 9.41
N HIS A 259 -6.72 -10.68 9.15
CA HIS A 259 -7.74 -11.14 8.23
C HIS A 259 -8.05 -10.03 7.23
N ASN A 260 -7.76 -10.31 5.95
CA ASN A 260 -8.12 -9.43 4.85
C ASN A 260 -9.35 -9.97 4.11
N GLU A 261 -10.10 -9.07 3.50
CA GLU A 261 -11.31 -9.40 2.75
C GLU A 261 -11.49 -8.40 1.59
N VAL A 262 -11.71 -8.93 0.41
CA VAL A 262 -12.10 -8.14 -0.77
C VAL A 262 -13.55 -7.68 -0.58
N LYS A 263 -13.73 -6.37 -0.38
CA LYS A 263 -15.08 -5.77 -0.21
C LYS A 263 -15.75 -5.46 -1.52
N TYR A 264 -14.97 -5.17 -2.56
CA TYR A 264 -15.46 -4.92 -3.92
C TYR A 264 -14.33 -5.01 -4.94
N ASN A 265 -14.56 -5.63 -6.07
CA ASN A 265 -13.56 -5.81 -7.14
C ASN A 265 -14.13 -5.65 -8.56
N ALA A 266 -15.33 -5.10 -8.73
CA ALA A 266 -15.99 -4.92 -10.03
C ALA A 266 -16.00 -6.19 -10.90
N GLU A 267 -16.14 -7.35 -10.30
CA GLU A 267 -16.14 -8.66 -10.94
C GLU A 267 -17.32 -8.85 -11.88
N MET A 268 -17.11 -9.71 -12.87
CA MET A 268 -18.21 -10.19 -13.72
C MET A 268 -19.28 -10.88 -12.87
N LEU A 269 -20.54 -10.82 -13.30
CA LEU A 269 -21.62 -11.54 -12.65
C LEU A 269 -21.35 -13.04 -12.72
N GLN A 270 -21.31 -13.69 -11.57
CA GLN A 270 -21.10 -15.13 -11.44
C GLN A 270 -22.44 -15.83 -11.20
N GLN A 271 -22.54 -17.06 -11.68
CA GLN A 271 -23.75 -17.88 -11.50
C GLN A 271 -23.99 -18.24 -10.03
N TYR A 272 -22.91 -18.47 -9.27
CA TYR A 272 -22.96 -18.88 -7.87
C TYR A 272 -22.15 -17.96 -6.98
N SER A 273 -22.62 -17.72 -5.75
CA SER A 273 -21.99 -16.82 -4.81
C SER A 273 -20.57 -17.23 -4.41
N TYR A 274 -20.27 -18.53 -4.36
CA TYR A 274 -18.94 -19.05 -4.02
C TYR A 274 -17.88 -18.82 -5.10
N MET A 275 -18.27 -18.38 -6.31
CA MET A 275 -17.34 -18.06 -7.40
C MET A 275 -16.80 -16.63 -7.33
N TYR A 276 -17.39 -15.77 -6.50
CA TYR A 276 -16.93 -14.40 -6.34
C TYR A 276 -15.66 -14.34 -5.50
N ARG A 277 -14.71 -13.46 -5.88
CA ARG A 277 -13.61 -13.08 -5.01
C ARG A 277 -14.04 -12.13 -3.91
N THR A 278 -15.03 -11.29 -4.19
CA THR A 278 -15.67 -10.42 -3.20
C THR A 278 -16.22 -11.24 -2.03
N GLY A 279 -15.90 -10.82 -0.81
CA GLY A 279 -16.24 -11.55 0.42
C GLY A 279 -15.20 -12.58 0.85
N HIS A 280 -14.16 -12.81 0.05
CA HIS A 280 -13.07 -13.74 0.36
C HIS A 280 -11.74 -12.99 0.59
N ARG A 281 -10.72 -13.73 1.03
CA ARG A 281 -9.38 -13.19 1.19
C ARG A 281 -8.77 -12.83 -0.17
N VAL A 282 -7.87 -11.82 -0.18
CA VAL A 282 -7.22 -11.35 -1.42
C VAL A 282 -6.53 -12.50 -2.17
N ASP A 283 -5.82 -13.37 -1.44
CA ASP A 283 -5.05 -14.48 -1.99
C ASP A 283 -5.79 -15.83 -1.86
N GLN A 284 -7.10 -15.81 -1.76
CA GLN A 284 -7.90 -17.03 -1.69
C GLN A 284 -7.75 -17.82 -3.00
N PRO A 285 -7.23 -19.05 -2.98
CA PRO A 285 -7.24 -19.91 -4.15
C PRO A 285 -8.67 -20.35 -4.47
N PHE A 286 -9.03 -20.33 -5.75
CA PHE A 286 -10.27 -20.86 -6.28
C PHE A 286 -9.95 -22.03 -7.22
N GLY A 287 -10.71 -23.10 -7.12
CA GLY A 287 -10.49 -24.29 -7.94
C GLY A 287 -11.65 -25.26 -7.84
N LEU A 288 -11.60 -26.31 -8.62
CA LEU A 288 -12.55 -27.40 -8.56
C LEU A 288 -12.22 -28.28 -7.35
N GLN A 289 -13.25 -28.65 -6.60
CA GLN A 289 -13.12 -29.62 -5.52
C GLN A 289 -13.26 -31.04 -6.10
N ALA A 290 -12.22 -31.85 -5.95
CA ALA A 290 -12.28 -33.25 -6.30
C ALA A 290 -13.31 -33.96 -5.40
N ILE A 291 -14.30 -34.62 -6.02
CA ILE A 291 -15.36 -35.35 -5.32
C ILE A 291 -15.05 -36.85 -5.20
N GLY A 292 -13.99 -37.33 -5.85
CA GLY A 292 -13.52 -38.72 -5.77
C GLY A 292 -12.83 -39.13 -7.07
N PHE A 293 -12.52 -40.41 -7.12
CA PHE A 293 -12.08 -41.12 -8.35
C PHE A 293 -13.24 -41.92 -8.94
N PHE A 294 -13.26 -42.07 -10.25
CA PHE A 294 -14.17 -42.98 -10.90
C PHE A 294 -13.91 -44.42 -10.44
N LYS A 295 -14.95 -45.18 -10.16
CA LYS A 295 -14.86 -46.54 -9.61
C LYS A 295 -14.76 -47.58 -10.73
N ASP A 296 -15.41 -47.33 -11.83
CA ASP A 296 -15.46 -48.21 -13.00
C ASP A 296 -15.82 -47.43 -14.28
N GLN A 297 -15.86 -48.10 -15.43
CA GLN A 297 -16.20 -47.51 -16.72
C GLN A 297 -17.61 -46.93 -16.73
N LYS A 298 -18.55 -47.55 -16.04
CA LYS A 298 -19.92 -47.07 -15.97
C LYS A 298 -20.03 -45.74 -15.25
N ASP A 299 -19.24 -45.55 -14.18
CA ASP A 299 -19.15 -44.29 -13.44
C ASP A 299 -18.58 -43.14 -14.31
N ILE A 300 -17.68 -43.49 -15.25
CA ILE A 300 -17.17 -42.55 -16.25
C ILE A 300 -18.25 -42.19 -17.29
N ASP A 301 -18.95 -43.19 -17.80
CA ASP A 301 -19.96 -43.02 -18.86
C ASP A 301 -21.22 -42.30 -18.39
N ASP A 302 -21.55 -42.43 -17.08
CA ASP A 302 -22.68 -41.76 -16.42
C ASP A 302 -22.31 -40.35 -15.89
N SER A 303 -21.03 -39.91 -15.98
CA SER A 303 -20.61 -38.59 -15.53
C SER A 303 -20.94 -37.51 -16.56
N PRO A 304 -21.37 -36.30 -16.15
CA PRO A 304 -21.76 -35.22 -17.04
C PRO A 304 -20.63 -34.67 -17.91
#